data_2fc8ed28f2805bf952e0832097715852
#
_entry.id   2fc8ed28f2805bf952e0832097715852
#
_cell.length_a   1.000
_cell.length_b   1.000
_cell.length_c   1.000
_cell.angle_alpha   90.00
_cell.angle_beta   90.00
_cell.angle_gamma   90.00
#
_symmetry.space_group_name_H-M   'P 1'
#
loop_
_entity.id
_entity.type
_entity.pdbx_description
1 polymer ?
#
loop_
_entity_poly.entity_id
_entity_poly.type
_entity_poly.pdbx_seq_one_letter_code
_entity_poly.pdbx_strand_id
1 'polypeptide(L)'
;MNIRDKLYELENKTVPKSINIDDSLYEKIRNAIENVYDAKLSDIINVALEEYIERDNPTYYAKPKLETVTYRNLMLRKNNIKKMNEYHQRTGISFTRLVNSAIKEFFDRT
;
A
#
# COMPACT_ATOMS: atom_id res chain seq x y z
N MET A 1 -8.94 -24.52 -17.07
CA MET A 1 -7.99 -23.57 -16.43
C MET A 1 -6.65 -24.27 -16.24
N ASN A 2 -5.56 -23.69 -16.71
CA ASN A 2 -4.25 -24.29 -16.55
C ASN A 2 -3.63 -23.90 -15.19
N ILE A 3 -2.53 -24.55 -14.84
CA ILE A 3 -1.90 -24.34 -13.53
C ILE A 3 -1.36 -22.91 -13.38
N ARG A 4 -0.93 -22.27 -14.46
CA ARG A 4 -0.46 -20.90 -14.46
C ARG A 4 -1.57 -19.92 -14.04
N ASP A 5 -2.80 -20.13 -14.53
CA ASP A 5 -3.95 -19.29 -14.16
C ASP A 5 -4.30 -19.44 -12.69
N LYS A 6 -4.21 -20.66 -12.16
CA LYS A 6 -4.44 -20.91 -10.73
C LYS A 6 -3.41 -20.23 -9.85
N LEU A 7 -2.15 -20.27 -10.24
CA LEU A 7 -1.08 -19.60 -9.51
C LEU A 7 -1.26 -18.08 -9.51
N TYR A 8 -1.64 -17.53 -10.67
CA TYR A 8 -1.92 -16.11 -10.79
C TYR A 8 -3.09 -15.69 -9.88
N GLU A 9 -4.17 -16.45 -9.87
CA GLU A 9 -5.31 -16.18 -8.98
C GLU A 9 -4.90 -16.20 -7.51
N LEU A 10 -4.08 -17.17 -7.10
CA LEU A 10 -3.61 -17.25 -5.73
C LEU A 10 -2.73 -16.06 -5.35
N GLU A 11 -1.85 -15.65 -6.25
CA GLU A 11 -0.97 -14.49 -6.00
C GLU A 11 -1.73 -13.18 -5.87
N ASN A 12 -2.86 -13.06 -6.56
CA ASN A 12 -3.69 -11.85 -6.52
C ASN A 12 -4.82 -11.92 -5.50
N LYS A 13 -4.97 -13.04 -4.81
CA LYS A 13 -5.96 -13.16 -3.76
C LYS A 13 -5.66 -12.15 -2.65
N THR A 14 -6.71 -11.48 -2.17
CA THR A 14 -6.57 -10.49 -1.11
C THR A 14 -6.92 -11.07 0.25
N VAL A 15 -6.32 -10.52 1.29
CA VAL A 15 -6.66 -10.81 2.68
C VAL A 15 -6.83 -9.51 3.44
N PRO A 16 -7.71 -9.49 4.45
CA PRO A 16 -7.89 -8.27 5.25
C PRO A 16 -6.68 -7.99 6.12
N LYS A 17 -6.29 -6.72 6.17
CA LYS A 17 -5.19 -6.24 7.00
C LYS A 17 -5.54 -4.85 7.51
N SER A 18 -5.51 -4.67 8.82
CA SER A 18 -5.83 -3.36 9.41
C SER A 18 -4.55 -2.58 9.66
N ILE A 19 -4.52 -1.35 9.16
CA ILE A 19 -3.33 -0.49 9.22
C ILE A 19 -3.77 0.94 9.53
N ASN A 20 -2.98 1.64 10.34
CA ASN A 20 -3.17 3.06 10.58
C ASN A 20 -2.69 3.84 9.35
N ILE A 21 -3.57 4.62 8.75
CA ILE A 21 -3.22 5.49 7.62
C ILE A 21 -3.27 6.94 8.10
N ASP A 22 -2.24 7.72 7.76
CA ASP A 22 -2.21 9.13 8.07
C ASP A 22 -3.39 9.82 7.37
N ASP A 23 -4.14 10.64 8.11
CA ASP A 23 -5.38 11.23 7.61
C ASP A 23 -5.14 12.12 6.38
N SER A 24 -4.03 12.84 6.32
CA SER A 24 -3.69 13.65 5.16
C SER A 24 -3.48 12.81 3.90
N LEU A 25 -2.86 11.64 4.05
CA LEU A 25 -2.66 10.71 2.92
C LEU A 25 -3.96 10.06 2.51
N TYR A 26 -4.80 9.71 3.48
CA TYR A 26 -6.13 9.16 3.19
C TYR A 26 -6.98 10.15 2.38
N GLU A 27 -6.94 11.43 2.72
CA GLU A 27 -7.68 12.45 1.97
C GLU A 27 -7.20 12.55 0.52
N LYS A 28 -5.90 12.40 0.27
CA LYS A 28 -5.37 12.36 -1.10
C LYS A 28 -5.93 11.19 -1.90
N ILE A 29 -5.99 10.01 -1.27
CA ILE A 29 -6.58 8.82 -1.92
C ILE A 29 -8.05 9.06 -2.21
N ARG A 30 -8.78 9.57 -1.24
CA ARG A 30 -10.21 9.82 -1.36
C ARG A 30 -10.51 10.79 -2.49
N ASN A 31 -9.76 11.88 -2.58
CA ASN A 31 -9.90 12.85 -3.66
C ASN A 31 -9.58 12.22 -5.03
N ALA A 32 -8.58 11.37 -5.09
CA ALA A 32 -8.21 10.67 -6.33
C ALA A 32 -9.32 9.72 -6.77
N ILE A 33 -9.91 8.96 -5.85
CA ILE A 33 -11.02 8.05 -6.15
C ILE A 33 -12.23 8.81 -6.70
N GLU A 34 -12.57 9.93 -6.06
CA GLU A 34 -13.75 10.71 -6.45
C GLU A 34 -13.57 11.46 -7.77
N ASN A 35 -12.36 11.94 -8.07
CA ASN A 35 -12.13 12.89 -9.15
C ASN A 35 -11.32 12.35 -10.33
N VAL A 36 -10.49 11.34 -10.13
CA VAL A 36 -9.53 10.90 -11.14
C VAL A 36 -9.60 9.40 -11.45
N TYR A 37 -9.70 8.56 -10.42
CA TYR A 37 -9.63 7.11 -10.60
C TYR A 37 -10.96 6.44 -10.30
N ASP A 38 -11.36 5.52 -11.18
CA ASP A 38 -12.47 4.61 -10.92
C ASP A 38 -11.91 3.36 -10.23
N ALA A 39 -11.49 3.53 -8.98
CA ALA A 39 -10.83 2.48 -8.21
C ALA A 39 -11.22 2.59 -6.73
N LYS A 40 -11.08 1.46 -6.01
CA LYS A 40 -11.33 1.42 -4.58
C LYS A 40 -10.05 1.76 -3.80
N LEU A 41 -10.22 2.16 -2.53
CA LEU A 41 -9.11 2.47 -1.63
C LEU A 41 -8.02 1.39 -1.64
N SER A 42 -8.42 0.14 -1.47
CA SER A 42 -7.44 -0.97 -1.43
C SER A 42 -6.70 -1.16 -2.75
N ASP A 43 -7.37 -0.91 -3.88
CA ASP A 43 -6.73 -1.04 -5.20
C ASP A 43 -5.58 -0.04 -5.35
N ILE A 44 -5.80 1.21 -4.96
CA ILE A 44 -4.77 2.24 -5.03
C ILE A 44 -3.60 1.89 -4.11
N ILE A 45 -3.89 1.43 -2.90
CA ILE A 45 -2.85 1.06 -1.93
C ILE A 45 -2.04 -0.14 -2.42
N ASN A 46 -2.68 -1.14 -3.03
CA ASN A 46 -1.96 -2.30 -3.59
C ASN A 46 -1.00 -1.87 -4.70
N VAL A 47 -1.45 -1.01 -5.61
CA VAL A 47 -0.59 -0.51 -6.69
C VAL A 47 0.56 0.33 -6.12
N ALA A 48 0.27 1.20 -5.17
CA ALA A 48 1.29 2.02 -4.53
C ALA A 48 2.37 1.17 -3.85
N LEU A 49 1.97 0.10 -3.16
CA LEU A 49 2.91 -0.83 -2.52
C LEU A 49 3.77 -1.55 -3.54
N GLU A 50 3.18 -2.04 -4.62
CA GLU A 50 3.92 -2.74 -5.67
C GLU A 50 4.99 -1.84 -6.27
N GLU A 51 4.65 -0.61 -6.61
CA GLU A 51 5.59 0.35 -7.17
C GLU A 51 6.68 0.74 -6.17
N TYR A 52 6.32 0.96 -4.91
CA TYR A 52 7.27 1.36 -3.88
C TYR A 52 8.29 0.27 -3.57
N ILE A 53 7.83 -0.96 -3.42
CA ILE A 53 8.71 -2.09 -3.07
C ILE A 53 9.66 -2.44 -4.21
N GLU A 54 9.26 -2.24 -5.46
CA GLU A 54 10.10 -2.54 -6.63
C GLU A 54 11.27 -1.58 -6.80
N ARG A 55 11.29 -0.46 -6.09
CA ARG A 55 12.36 0.53 -6.23
C ARG A 55 13.60 0.13 -5.46
N ASP A 56 14.77 0.44 -6.05
CA ASP A 56 16.05 0.14 -5.43
C ASP A 56 16.33 1.02 -4.20
N ASN A 57 15.92 2.28 -4.23
CA ASN A 57 16.16 3.24 -3.15
C ASN A 57 14.88 4.00 -2.80
N PRO A 58 13.93 3.37 -2.11
CA PRO A 58 12.71 4.05 -1.72
C PRO A 58 12.97 5.16 -0.70
N THR A 59 12.26 6.28 -0.87
CA THR A 59 12.31 7.39 0.06
C THR A 59 11.32 7.14 1.20
N TYR A 60 11.80 7.15 2.44
CA TYR A 60 10.93 6.93 3.58
C TYR A 60 10.18 8.21 3.94
N TYR A 61 8.90 8.03 4.17
CA TYR A 61 8.02 9.10 4.60
C TYR A 61 8.30 9.47 6.05
N ALA A 62 8.56 10.77 6.28
CA ALA A 62 8.69 11.31 7.62
C ALA A 62 7.33 11.84 8.05
N LYS A 63 6.70 11.18 9.03
CA LYS A 63 5.39 11.55 9.52
C LYS A 63 5.43 12.94 10.17
N PRO A 64 4.54 13.89 9.78
CA PRO A 64 4.42 15.18 10.46
C PRO A 64 4.09 15.01 11.94
N LYS A 65 4.60 15.91 12.79
CA LYS A 65 4.46 15.79 14.25
C LYS A 65 3.01 15.80 14.74
N LEU A 66 2.14 16.55 14.09
CA LEU A 66 0.74 16.68 14.49
C LEU A 66 -0.21 15.88 13.62
N GLU A 67 0.33 14.92 12.85
CA GLU A 67 -0.49 14.09 11.98
C GLU A 67 -1.38 13.15 12.78
N THR A 68 -2.66 13.13 12.46
CA THR A 68 -3.60 12.16 13.02
C THR A 68 -3.68 10.95 12.09
N VAL A 69 -4.06 9.81 12.65
CA VAL A 69 -4.20 8.56 11.90
C VAL A 69 -5.57 7.95 12.15
N THR A 70 -6.05 7.18 11.18
CA THR A 70 -7.25 6.38 11.33
C THR A 70 -6.93 4.93 10.98
N TYR A 71 -7.42 4.03 11.80
CA TYR A 71 -7.28 2.59 11.61
C TYR A 71 -8.20 2.15 10.49
N ARG A 72 -7.64 1.60 9.42
CA ARG A 72 -8.40 1.19 8.22
C ARG A 72 -8.22 -0.29 7.95
N ASN A 73 -9.31 -0.95 7.59
CA ASN A 73 -9.25 -2.34 7.16
C ASN A 73 -9.06 -2.36 5.63
N LEU A 74 -7.95 -2.93 5.19
CA LEU A 74 -7.55 -2.95 3.79
C LEU A 74 -7.57 -4.37 3.26
N MET A 75 -7.95 -4.54 2.00
CA MET A 75 -7.87 -5.82 1.30
C MET A 75 -6.56 -5.83 0.50
N LEU A 76 -5.49 -6.34 1.11
CA LEU A 76 -4.18 -6.38 0.49
C LEU A 76 -3.93 -7.69 -0.25
N ARG A 77 -3.27 -7.60 -1.40
CA ARG A 77 -2.90 -8.79 -2.16
C ARG A 77 -1.88 -9.62 -1.40
N LYS A 78 -2.04 -10.94 -1.42
CA LYS A 78 -1.12 -11.85 -0.71
C LYS A 78 0.33 -11.64 -1.13
N ASN A 79 0.57 -11.41 -2.42
CA ASN A 79 1.91 -11.15 -2.92
C ASN A 79 2.51 -9.88 -2.32
N ASN A 80 1.69 -8.84 -2.14
CA ASN A 80 2.14 -7.61 -1.48
C ASN A 80 2.48 -7.84 -0.02
N ILE A 81 1.66 -8.61 0.69
CA ILE A 81 1.92 -8.95 2.10
C ILE A 81 3.24 -9.71 2.22
N LYS A 82 3.48 -10.67 1.33
CA LYS A 82 4.73 -11.42 1.30
C LYS A 82 5.93 -10.51 1.13
N LYS A 83 5.86 -9.60 0.16
CA LYS A 83 6.93 -8.62 -0.09
C LYS A 83 7.11 -7.66 1.08
N MET A 84 6.03 -7.25 1.72
CA MET A 84 6.08 -6.40 2.92
C MET A 84 6.80 -7.11 4.07
N ASN A 85 6.50 -8.40 4.28
CA ASN A 85 7.19 -9.20 5.30
C ASN A 85 8.69 -9.29 5.02
N GLU A 86 9.07 -9.57 3.78
CA GLU A 86 10.47 -9.65 3.37
C GLU A 86 11.18 -8.30 3.59
N TYR A 87 10.52 -7.22 3.22
CA TYR A 87 11.05 -5.87 3.39
C TYR A 87 11.22 -5.53 4.87
N HIS A 88 10.22 -5.85 5.69
CA HIS A 88 10.27 -5.63 7.13
C HIS A 88 11.44 -6.40 7.77
N GLN A 89 11.62 -7.68 7.41
CA GLN A 89 12.70 -8.49 7.95
C GLN A 89 14.08 -7.95 7.56
N ARG A 90 14.20 -7.40 6.38
CA ARG A 90 15.47 -6.86 5.87
C ARG A 90 15.80 -5.49 6.45
N THR A 91 14.80 -4.62 6.62
CA THR A 91 15.03 -3.21 6.97
C THR A 91 14.57 -2.82 8.37
N GLY A 92 13.69 -3.59 8.99
CA GLY A 92 13.05 -3.24 10.26
C GLY A 92 11.91 -2.22 10.15
N ILE A 93 11.58 -1.77 8.94
CA ILE A 93 10.49 -0.81 8.72
C ILE A 93 9.14 -1.48 8.98
N SER A 94 8.27 -0.85 9.77
CA SER A 94 6.95 -1.39 10.09
C SER A 94 6.01 -1.37 8.88
N PHE A 95 5.01 -2.23 8.89
CA PHE A 95 3.98 -2.25 7.85
C PHE A 95 3.27 -0.90 7.73
N THR A 96 2.95 -0.29 8.86
CA THR A 96 2.30 1.03 8.88
C THR A 96 3.16 2.07 8.16
N ARG A 97 4.44 2.13 8.50
CA ARG A 97 5.37 3.08 7.86
C ARG A 97 5.54 2.79 6.37
N LEU A 98 5.63 1.51 6.02
CA LEU A 98 5.78 1.09 4.63
C LEU A 98 4.57 1.51 3.79
N VAL A 99 3.35 1.24 4.27
CA VAL A 99 2.12 1.60 3.56
C VAL A 99 2.01 3.12 3.40
N ASN A 100 2.23 3.88 4.48
CA ASN A 100 2.15 5.34 4.41
C ASN A 100 3.21 5.94 3.48
N SER A 101 4.43 5.39 3.52
CA SER A 101 5.50 5.82 2.60
C SER A 101 5.15 5.53 1.14
N ALA A 102 4.57 4.36 0.88
CA ALA A 102 4.15 3.98 -0.47
C ALA A 102 3.06 4.92 -1.01
N ILE A 103 2.07 5.26 -0.17
CA ILE A 103 1.00 6.19 -0.55
C ILE A 103 1.59 7.58 -0.86
N LYS A 104 2.43 8.09 0.03
CA LYS A 104 3.06 9.40 -0.15
C LYS A 104 3.80 9.47 -1.48
N GLU A 105 4.61 8.48 -1.77
CA GLU A 105 5.41 8.45 -2.98
C GLU A 105 4.57 8.29 -4.23
N PHE A 106 3.52 7.49 -4.18
CA PHE A 106 2.59 7.33 -5.28
C PHE A 106 2.01 8.68 -5.72
N PHE A 107 1.57 9.49 -4.76
CA PHE A 107 0.99 10.80 -5.06
C PHE A 107 2.04 11.85 -5.42
N ASP A 108 3.25 11.76 -4.89
CA ASP A 108 4.32 12.68 -5.25
C ASP A 108 4.78 12.50 -6.70
N ARG A 109 4.57 11.31 -7.28
CA ARG A 109 4.94 11.02 -8.67
C ARG A 109 3.86 11.32 -9.69
N THR A 110 2.65 11.41 -9.25
CA THR A 110 1.53 11.74 -10.12
C THR A 110 1.17 13.21 -9.96
#